data_9112e26d448f7bdc396fd2dd3db778cd
#
_entry.id   9112e26d448f7bdc396fd2dd3db778cd
#
_cell.length_a   1.000
_cell.length_b   1.000
_cell.length_c   1.000
_cell.angle_alpha   90.00
_cell.angle_beta   90.00
_cell.angle_gamma   90.00
#
_symmetry.space_group_name_H-M   'P 1'
#
loop_
_entity.id
_entity.type
_entity.pdbx_description
1 polymer ?
#
loop_
_entity_poly.entity_id
_entity_poly.type
_entity_poly.pdbx_seq_one_letter_code
_entity_poly.pdbx_strand_id
1 'polypeptide(L)'
;MLRFLTGLLSLVVIFLHVGHGVATAAKAPPAGDWEVVLAAGDDAEPVFDNATRTFNQRLVAAGVPTGNIHRLSASATELSSSVEPASAKALLQRIAELSARPGDRCLVFLTSHGERGAGVWLARSNTALSPDELADALSRGCGPAPTVVIVSACYSGGFAAGKMAKPNRIILTAARSDRPSFGCQVHRRYNFFDECLLGALPKSATWRMAFDKSTQCVRQMERALGERPSEPQAYFGAEVVDMKVGF
;
A
#
# COMPACT_ATOMS: atom_id res chain seq x y z
N MET A 1 -45.41 -83.41 -31.92
CA MET A 1 -45.94 -82.53 -30.85
C MET A 1 -44.81 -81.66 -30.37
N LEU A 2 -44.80 -80.44 -30.79
CA LEU A 2 -43.72 -79.45 -30.50
C LEU A 2 -44.24 -78.37 -29.55
N ARG A 3 -43.72 -78.32 -28.34
CA ARG A 3 -44.09 -77.26 -27.31
C ARG A 3 -43.15 -76.08 -27.46
N PHE A 4 -43.68 -74.94 -27.82
CA PHE A 4 -42.99 -73.64 -27.79
C PHE A 4 -43.02 -73.12 -26.35
N LEU A 5 -41.82 -72.86 -25.79
CA LEU A 5 -41.65 -72.07 -24.57
C LEU A 5 -41.38 -70.62 -24.98
N THR A 6 -42.29 -69.76 -24.66
CA THR A 6 -42.12 -68.29 -24.73
C THR A 6 -41.46 -67.77 -23.46
N GLY A 7 -40.18 -67.37 -23.59
CA GLY A 7 -39.49 -66.71 -22.47
C GLY A 7 -39.75 -65.21 -22.51
N LEU A 8 -40.31 -64.69 -21.42
CA LEU A 8 -40.53 -63.26 -21.22
C LEU A 8 -39.21 -62.59 -20.71
N LEU A 9 -38.63 -61.75 -21.50
CA LEU A 9 -37.43 -60.96 -21.11
C LEU A 9 -37.89 -59.68 -20.43
N SER A 10 -37.76 -59.61 -19.09
CA SER A 10 -38.07 -58.39 -18.32
C SER A 10 -36.89 -57.42 -18.42
N LEU A 11 -37.11 -56.31 -19.09
CA LEU A 11 -36.14 -55.21 -19.21
C LEU A 11 -36.21 -54.37 -17.91
N VAL A 12 -35.18 -54.47 -17.06
CA VAL A 12 -35.02 -53.58 -15.88
C VAL A 12 -34.37 -52.28 -16.32
N VAL A 13 -35.13 -51.20 -16.39
CA VAL A 13 -34.61 -49.85 -16.68
C VAL A 13 -34.15 -49.24 -15.36
N ILE A 14 -32.82 -49.14 -15.19
CA ILE A 14 -32.22 -48.45 -14.04
C ILE A 14 -32.15 -46.95 -14.35
N PHE A 15 -33.00 -46.15 -13.71
CA PHE A 15 -32.92 -44.68 -13.72
C PHE A 15 -31.77 -44.20 -12.84
N LEU A 16 -30.64 -43.82 -13.46
CA LEU A 16 -29.57 -43.09 -12.81
C LEU A 16 -30.05 -41.65 -12.55
N HIS A 17 -30.40 -41.32 -11.28
CA HIS A 17 -30.65 -39.95 -10.89
C HIS A 17 -29.30 -39.23 -10.76
N VAL A 18 -28.93 -38.47 -11.79
CA VAL A 18 -27.82 -37.50 -11.69
C VAL A 18 -28.30 -36.33 -10.86
N GLY A 19 -27.98 -36.34 -9.55
CA GLY A 19 -28.22 -35.23 -8.67
C GLY A 19 -27.34 -34.04 -9.09
N HIS A 20 -27.96 -33.01 -9.69
CA HIS A 20 -27.32 -31.73 -9.91
C HIS A 20 -27.15 -31.02 -8.55
N GLY A 21 -26.02 -31.24 -7.91
CA GLY A 21 -25.60 -30.43 -6.77
C GLY A 21 -25.40 -29.00 -7.23
N VAL A 22 -26.33 -28.12 -6.91
CA VAL A 22 -26.14 -26.67 -7.05
C VAL A 22 -25.06 -26.26 -6.07
N ALA A 23 -23.82 -26.07 -6.57
CA ALA A 23 -22.76 -25.47 -5.79
C ALA A 23 -23.20 -24.03 -5.45
N THR A 24 -23.62 -23.81 -4.22
CA THR A 24 -23.82 -22.46 -3.68
C THR A 24 -22.47 -21.79 -3.67
N ALA A 25 -22.28 -20.80 -4.58
CA ALA A 25 -21.11 -19.95 -4.55
C ALA A 25 -21.03 -19.32 -3.15
N ALA A 26 -19.97 -19.65 -2.40
CA ALA A 26 -19.71 -19.03 -1.12
C ALA A 26 -19.65 -17.51 -1.35
N LYS A 27 -20.50 -16.75 -0.64
CA LYS A 27 -20.48 -15.29 -0.67
C LYS A 27 -19.06 -14.85 -0.34
N ALA A 28 -18.42 -14.08 -1.24
CA ALA A 28 -17.11 -13.53 -0.96
C ALA A 28 -17.14 -12.81 0.40
N PRO A 29 -16.14 -13.00 1.26
CA PRO A 29 -16.09 -12.30 2.54
C PRO A 29 -16.23 -10.79 2.26
N PRO A 30 -16.86 -10.02 3.17
CA PRO A 30 -16.92 -8.57 3.02
C PRO A 30 -15.51 -8.03 2.83
N ALA A 31 -15.34 -7.04 1.96
CA ALA A 31 -14.05 -6.37 1.78
C ALA A 31 -13.59 -5.90 3.17
N GLY A 32 -12.41 -6.37 3.61
CA GLY A 32 -11.86 -5.97 4.90
C GLY A 32 -11.50 -4.49 4.91
N ASP A 33 -11.30 -3.98 6.11
CA ASP A 33 -10.93 -2.59 6.34
C ASP A 33 -9.46 -2.33 5.96
N TRP A 34 -9.13 -1.05 5.79
CA TRP A 34 -7.76 -0.61 5.72
C TRP A 34 -7.19 -0.40 7.12
N GLU A 35 -6.01 -0.96 7.38
CA GLU A 35 -5.15 -0.66 8.52
C GLU A 35 -4.01 0.23 8.04
N VAL A 36 -3.90 1.44 8.58
CA VAL A 36 -3.13 2.52 7.96
C VAL A 36 -2.14 3.16 8.91
N VAL A 37 -0.90 3.35 8.44
CA VAL A 37 0.10 4.22 9.08
C VAL A 37 0.53 5.29 8.09
N LEU A 38 0.44 6.57 8.52
CA LEU A 38 0.87 7.75 7.75
C LEU A 38 1.93 8.49 8.57
N ALA A 39 3.17 8.56 8.11
CA ALA A 39 4.24 9.20 8.87
C ALA A 39 4.97 10.31 8.09
N ALA A 40 5.05 11.49 8.71
CA ALA A 40 5.95 12.58 8.36
C ALA A 40 7.22 12.46 9.20
N GLY A 41 8.34 12.06 8.57
CA GLY A 41 9.58 11.72 9.27
C GLY A 41 10.45 12.92 9.64
N ASP A 42 10.20 14.08 9.05
CA ASP A 42 10.97 15.31 9.27
C ASP A 42 10.04 16.51 9.41
N ASP A 43 10.47 17.53 10.15
CA ASP A 43 9.72 18.77 10.43
C ASP A 43 10.42 20.03 9.90
N ALA A 44 11.51 19.88 9.15
CA ALA A 44 12.21 21.02 8.53
C ALA A 44 11.32 21.76 7.54
N GLU A 45 10.44 21.06 6.82
CA GLU A 45 9.48 21.63 5.90
C GLU A 45 8.06 21.08 6.12
N PRO A 46 7.01 21.92 5.95
CA PRO A 46 5.63 21.52 6.19
C PRO A 46 5.07 20.54 5.16
N VAL A 47 5.76 20.28 4.07
CA VAL A 47 5.31 19.44 2.95
C VAL A 47 4.97 18.01 3.38
N PHE A 48 5.73 17.45 4.33
CA PHE A 48 5.56 16.08 4.80
C PHE A 48 4.27 15.95 5.64
N ASP A 49 4.06 16.84 6.60
CA ASP A 49 2.83 16.84 7.39
C ASP A 49 1.59 17.20 6.56
N ASN A 50 1.72 18.11 5.60
CA ASN A 50 0.64 18.43 4.66
C ASN A 50 0.21 17.20 3.86
N ALA A 51 1.15 16.36 3.42
CA ALA A 51 0.87 15.15 2.67
C ALA A 51 0.14 14.10 3.54
N THR A 52 0.64 13.80 4.74
CA THR A 52 0.00 12.86 5.66
C THR A 52 -1.38 13.32 6.09
N ARG A 53 -1.57 14.61 6.37
CA ARG A 53 -2.87 15.20 6.71
C ARG A 53 -3.88 15.06 5.57
N THR A 54 -3.46 15.38 4.36
CA THR A 54 -4.34 15.26 3.17
C THR A 54 -4.69 13.80 2.88
N PHE A 55 -3.74 12.88 3.02
CA PHE A 55 -4.01 11.47 2.85
C PHE A 55 -5.02 10.96 3.88
N ASN A 56 -4.81 11.29 5.17
CA ASN A 56 -5.76 10.98 6.24
C ASN A 56 -7.18 11.47 5.93
N GLN A 57 -7.32 12.74 5.54
CA GLN A 57 -8.62 13.32 5.20
C GLN A 57 -9.32 12.55 4.08
N ARG A 58 -8.58 12.09 3.07
CA ARG A 58 -9.14 11.30 1.95
C ARG A 58 -9.58 9.91 2.38
N LEU A 59 -8.79 9.24 3.20
CA LEU A 59 -9.14 7.92 3.72
C LEU A 59 -10.41 7.98 4.57
N VAL A 60 -10.51 8.97 5.46
CA VAL A 60 -11.72 9.21 6.27
C VAL A 60 -12.92 9.52 5.37
N ALA A 61 -12.76 10.40 4.39
CA ALA A 61 -13.84 10.74 3.44
C ALA A 61 -14.30 9.53 2.60
N ALA A 62 -13.44 8.56 2.38
CA ALA A 62 -13.73 7.31 1.69
C ALA A 62 -14.30 6.22 2.61
N GLY A 63 -14.50 6.52 3.90
CA GLY A 63 -15.13 5.62 4.87
C GLY A 63 -14.17 4.71 5.64
N VAL A 64 -12.85 4.92 5.55
CA VAL A 64 -11.91 4.19 6.40
C VAL A 64 -12.12 4.64 7.86
N PRO A 65 -12.35 3.70 8.81
CA PRO A 65 -12.56 4.05 10.20
C PRO A 65 -11.37 4.83 10.76
N THR A 66 -11.64 5.91 11.49
CA THR A 66 -10.58 6.77 12.06
C THR A 66 -9.69 6.02 13.05
N GLY A 67 -10.23 5.00 13.75
CA GLY A 67 -9.45 4.14 14.64
C GLY A 67 -8.42 3.24 13.94
N ASN A 68 -8.57 3.04 12.63
CA ASN A 68 -7.65 2.25 11.81
C ASN A 68 -6.57 3.12 11.15
N ILE A 69 -6.59 4.44 11.35
CA ILE A 69 -5.63 5.37 10.74
C ILE A 69 -4.73 5.98 11.82
N HIS A 70 -3.46 5.61 11.81
CA HIS A 70 -2.45 6.09 12.73
C HIS A 70 -1.56 7.12 12.04
N ARG A 71 -1.63 8.38 12.49
CA ARG A 71 -0.72 9.43 12.01
C ARG A 71 0.45 9.61 12.97
N LEU A 72 1.65 9.73 12.39
CA LEU A 72 2.86 10.07 13.14
C LEU A 72 3.52 11.30 12.50
N SER A 73 4.07 12.18 13.33
CA SER A 73 4.74 13.40 12.88
C SER A 73 6.06 13.64 13.64
N ALA A 74 7.06 14.13 12.91
CA ALA A 74 8.27 14.67 13.54
C ALA A 74 8.01 16.03 14.19
N SER A 75 7.05 16.82 13.70
CA SER A 75 6.74 18.15 14.22
C SER A 75 6.08 18.08 15.59
N ALA A 76 6.63 18.83 16.55
CA ALA A 76 6.05 18.95 17.88
C ALA A 76 4.67 19.65 17.87
N THR A 77 4.42 20.52 16.90
CA THR A 77 3.16 21.28 16.77
C THR A 77 2.01 20.43 16.20
N GLU A 78 2.31 19.30 15.55
CA GLU A 78 1.31 18.35 15.02
C GLU A 78 0.86 17.33 16.08
N LEU A 79 1.63 17.13 17.15
CA LEU A 79 1.33 16.10 18.15
C LEU A 79 0.02 16.40 18.89
N SER A 80 -0.79 15.34 19.05
CA SER A 80 -2.07 15.39 19.74
C SER A 80 -2.46 13.97 20.22
N SER A 81 -3.64 13.83 20.79
CA SER A 81 -4.17 12.49 21.12
C SER A 81 -4.36 11.56 19.90
N SER A 82 -4.38 12.13 18.68
CA SER A 82 -4.55 11.40 17.41
C SER A 82 -3.33 11.44 16.51
N VAL A 83 -2.21 12.06 16.93
CA VAL A 83 -0.97 12.14 16.17
C VAL A 83 0.22 11.83 17.09
N GLU A 84 0.87 10.72 16.81
CA GLU A 84 1.98 10.19 17.60
C GLU A 84 3.34 10.78 17.14
N PRO A 85 4.40 10.71 17.96
CA PRO A 85 5.73 11.14 17.54
C PRO A 85 6.34 10.16 16.51
N ALA A 86 6.83 10.65 15.38
CA ALA A 86 7.48 9.88 14.32
C ALA A 86 8.95 9.52 14.66
N SER A 87 9.18 8.86 15.80
CA SER A 87 10.47 8.25 16.08
C SER A 87 10.58 6.86 15.41
N ALA A 88 11.80 6.36 15.15
CA ALA A 88 12.01 5.04 14.56
C ALA A 88 11.32 3.94 15.37
N LYS A 89 11.47 3.99 16.70
CA LYS A 89 10.82 3.02 17.60
C LYS A 89 9.30 3.09 17.51
N ALA A 90 8.70 4.27 17.63
CA ALA A 90 7.25 4.42 17.61
C ALA A 90 6.66 4.01 16.25
N LEU A 91 7.29 4.40 15.16
CA LEU A 91 6.86 4.05 13.80
C LEU A 91 6.90 2.54 13.56
N LEU A 92 8.02 1.88 13.85
CA LEU A 92 8.16 0.43 13.67
C LEU A 92 7.22 -0.35 14.59
N GLN A 93 7.04 0.10 15.83
CA GLN A 93 6.08 -0.48 16.76
C GLN A 93 4.66 -0.33 16.24
N ARG A 94 4.24 0.86 15.81
CA ARG A 94 2.89 1.10 15.29
C ARG A 94 2.60 0.25 14.05
N ILE A 95 3.54 0.12 13.12
CA ILE A 95 3.40 -0.76 11.97
C ILE A 95 3.27 -2.23 12.40
N ALA A 96 4.08 -2.68 13.36
CA ALA A 96 4.04 -4.06 13.85
C ALA A 96 2.76 -4.40 14.63
N GLU A 97 2.04 -3.40 15.15
CA GLU A 97 0.80 -3.53 15.92
C GLU A 97 -0.47 -3.39 15.07
N LEU A 98 -0.38 -3.18 13.75
CA LEU A 98 -1.57 -3.04 12.88
C LEU A 98 -2.51 -4.24 12.94
N SER A 99 -1.98 -5.45 13.24
CA SER A 99 -2.77 -6.67 13.51
C SER A 99 -3.86 -6.95 12.46
N ALA A 100 -3.52 -6.80 11.18
CA ALA A 100 -4.44 -7.00 10.07
C ALA A 100 -5.05 -8.42 10.11
N ARG A 101 -6.38 -8.47 10.06
CA ARG A 101 -7.18 -9.71 10.09
C ARG A 101 -7.37 -10.25 8.67
N PRO A 102 -7.80 -11.50 8.51
CA PRO A 102 -8.16 -12.04 7.21
C PRO A 102 -9.22 -11.16 6.51
N GLY A 103 -8.90 -10.69 5.31
CA GLY A 103 -9.72 -9.77 4.53
C GLY A 103 -9.32 -8.31 4.64
N ASP A 104 -8.58 -7.90 5.66
CA ASP A 104 -8.05 -6.54 5.80
C ASP A 104 -6.92 -6.26 4.79
N ARG A 105 -6.60 -4.98 4.64
CA ARG A 105 -5.52 -4.45 3.79
C ARG A 105 -4.68 -3.49 4.60
N CYS A 106 -3.38 -3.49 4.37
CA CYS A 106 -2.46 -2.54 5.00
C CYS A 106 -2.06 -1.42 4.04
N LEU A 107 -1.93 -0.21 4.58
CA LEU A 107 -1.34 0.93 3.90
C LEU A 107 -0.31 1.61 4.81
N VAL A 108 0.93 1.71 4.35
CA VAL A 108 1.97 2.48 5.03
C VAL A 108 2.48 3.56 4.09
N PHE A 109 2.34 4.81 4.48
CA PHE A 109 2.86 5.98 3.77
C PHE A 109 3.89 6.70 4.61
N LEU A 110 5.13 6.73 4.13
CA LEU A 110 6.26 7.45 4.74
C LEU A 110 6.69 8.57 3.80
N THR A 111 6.70 9.80 4.31
CA THR A 111 7.20 10.97 3.58
C THR A 111 8.20 11.72 4.46
N SER A 112 9.40 11.97 3.92
CA SER A 112 10.51 12.58 4.65
C SER A 112 11.68 12.87 3.71
N HIS A 113 12.78 13.36 4.26
CA HIS A 113 14.09 13.27 3.62
C HIS A 113 14.55 11.82 3.48
N GLY A 114 15.52 11.57 2.61
CA GLY A 114 16.12 10.25 2.41
C GLY A 114 17.65 10.36 2.37
N GLU A 115 18.30 9.34 2.92
CA GLU A 115 19.75 9.24 2.96
C GLU A 115 20.23 8.11 2.06
N ARG A 116 21.19 8.42 1.20
CA ARG A 116 21.73 7.48 0.21
C ARG A 116 22.33 6.24 0.89
N GLY A 117 21.82 5.06 0.55
CA GLY A 117 22.31 3.78 1.07
C GLY A 117 21.85 3.46 2.51
N ALA A 118 21.18 4.40 3.20
CA ALA A 118 20.71 4.20 4.56
C ALA A 118 19.18 4.04 4.62
N GLY A 119 18.40 4.97 4.04
CA GLY A 119 16.94 4.86 4.03
C GLY A 119 16.22 6.18 4.22
N VAL A 120 15.06 6.13 4.87
CA VAL A 120 14.21 7.30 5.17
C VAL A 120 14.64 7.94 6.48
N TRP A 121 14.94 9.24 6.43
CA TRP A 121 15.34 10.01 7.61
C TRP A 121 14.19 10.19 8.60
N LEU A 122 14.48 9.98 9.88
CA LEU A 122 13.55 10.20 10.99
C LEU A 122 14.16 11.17 12.00
N ALA A 123 13.81 12.45 11.88
CA ALA A 123 14.41 13.56 12.65
C ALA A 123 14.34 13.34 14.15
N ARG A 124 13.22 12.84 14.69
CA ARG A 124 13.05 12.55 16.12
C ARG A 124 13.97 11.48 16.68
N SER A 125 14.55 10.65 15.84
CA SER A 125 15.48 9.59 16.24
C SER A 125 16.90 9.87 15.79
N ASN A 126 17.10 10.93 14.99
CA ASN A 126 18.37 11.25 14.35
C ASN A 126 18.99 10.03 13.65
N THR A 127 18.16 9.29 12.88
CA THR A 127 18.57 8.06 12.18
C THR A 127 17.78 7.86 10.90
N ALA A 128 18.32 7.07 9.99
CA ALA A 128 17.60 6.60 8.80
C ALA A 128 16.96 5.23 9.07
N LEU A 129 15.71 5.07 8.65
CA LEU A 129 14.99 3.81 8.66
C LEU A 129 15.34 3.02 7.40
N SER A 130 15.91 1.84 7.58
CA SER A 130 16.29 0.97 6.47
C SER A 130 15.11 0.18 5.89
N PRO A 131 15.23 -0.32 4.62
CA PRO A 131 14.24 -1.22 4.01
C PRO A 131 14.03 -2.51 4.83
N ASP A 132 15.07 -3.06 5.43
CA ASP A 132 15.00 -4.32 6.18
C ASP A 132 14.21 -4.17 7.47
N GLU A 133 14.43 -3.11 8.24
CA GLU A 133 13.67 -2.82 9.46
C GLU A 133 12.18 -2.61 9.17
N LEU A 134 11.87 -1.88 8.07
CA LEU A 134 10.49 -1.70 7.64
C LEU A 134 9.86 -3.03 7.21
N ALA A 135 10.58 -3.86 6.46
CA ALA A 135 10.11 -5.17 6.02
C ALA A 135 9.75 -6.09 7.19
N ASP A 136 10.56 -6.06 8.26
CA ASP A 136 10.34 -6.86 9.47
C ASP A 136 9.12 -6.37 10.25
N ALA A 137 8.91 -5.05 10.38
CA ALA A 137 7.73 -4.49 11.02
C ALA A 137 6.43 -4.82 10.24
N LEU A 138 6.45 -4.65 8.91
CA LEU A 138 5.34 -5.02 8.02
C LEU A 138 5.00 -6.51 8.10
N SER A 139 5.99 -7.37 8.24
CA SER A 139 5.77 -8.82 8.34
C SER A 139 5.06 -9.20 9.63
N ARG A 140 5.27 -8.44 10.72
CA ARG A 140 4.56 -8.65 12.00
C ARG A 140 3.14 -8.11 11.98
N GLY A 141 2.95 -6.85 11.52
CA GLY A 141 1.65 -6.19 11.63
C GLY A 141 0.68 -6.48 10.50
N CYS A 142 1.19 -6.59 9.27
CA CYS A 142 0.38 -6.83 8.07
C CYS A 142 0.35 -8.31 7.64
N GLY A 143 1.41 -9.08 7.98
CA GLY A 143 1.48 -10.51 7.68
C GLY A 143 1.17 -10.85 6.22
N PRO A 144 0.15 -11.71 5.97
CA PRO A 144 -0.28 -12.09 4.63
C PRO A 144 -1.27 -11.09 3.97
N ALA A 145 -1.73 -10.06 4.69
CA ALA A 145 -2.68 -9.10 4.15
C ALA A 145 -2.11 -8.36 2.91
N PRO A 146 -2.93 -8.08 1.89
CA PRO A 146 -2.56 -7.21 0.79
C PRO A 146 -2.06 -5.87 1.32
N THR A 147 -0.82 -5.50 0.98
CA THR A 147 -0.14 -4.37 1.61
C THR A 147 0.37 -3.39 0.56
N VAL A 148 0.07 -2.11 0.76
CA VAL A 148 0.64 -1.01 -0.03
C VAL A 148 1.61 -0.22 0.82
N VAL A 149 2.83 -0.05 0.33
CA VAL A 149 3.86 0.76 0.96
C VAL A 149 4.27 1.89 0.01
N ILE A 150 4.21 3.10 0.49
CA ILE A 150 4.59 4.29 -0.26
C ILE A 150 5.73 4.96 0.50
N VAL A 151 6.88 5.11 -0.15
CA VAL A 151 8.07 5.75 0.44
C VAL A 151 8.44 6.98 -0.39
N SER A 152 8.00 8.13 0.09
CA SER A 152 8.26 9.42 -0.54
C SER A 152 9.50 10.07 0.07
N ALA A 153 10.66 9.73 -0.47
CA ALA A 153 11.95 10.24 -0.01
C ALA A 153 12.99 10.21 -1.15
N CYS A 154 14.05 10.99 -1.01
CA CYS A 154 15.25 10.84 -1.82
C CYS A 154 15.80 9.41 -1.67
N TYR A 155 16.41 8.86 -2.72
CA TYR A 155 17.08 7.56 -2.72
C TYR A 155 16.20 6.36 -2.30
N SER A 156 14.87 6.52 -2.29
CA SER A 156 13.91 5.54 -1.77
C SER A 156 13.77 4.25 -2.59
N GLY A 157 14.34 4.16 -3.79
CA GLY A 157 14.22 2.98 -4.67
C GLY A 157 14.69 1.66 -4.07
N GLY A 158 15.58 1.71 -3.08
CA GLY A 158 16.00 0.52 -2.33
C GLY A 158 14.86 -0.21 -1.61
N PHE A 159 13.77 0.48 -1.27
CA PHE A 159 12.58 -0.12 -0.68
C PHE A 159 11.77 -0.98 -1.66
N ALA A 160 11.94 -0.79 -2.96
CA ALA A 160 11.22 -1.58 -3.98
C ALA A 160 11.89 -2.94 -4.30
N ALA A 161 12.79 -3.43 -3.44
CA ALA A 161 13.56 -4.65 -3.66
C ALA A 161 13.82 -5.41 -2.34
N GLY A 162 14.57 -6.51 -2.40
CA GLY A 162 15.03 -7.29 -1.25
C GLY A 162 13.89 -7.84 -0.40
N LYS A 163 14.02 -7.77 0.93
CA LYS A 163 13.01 -8.28 1.89
C LYS A 163 11.65 -7.57 1.81
N MET A 164 11.61 -6.37 1.25
CA MET A 164 10.38 -5.63 1.00
C MET A 164 9.52 -6.27 -0.09
N ALA A 165 10.12 -6.81 -1.13
CA ALA A 165 9.46 -7.34 -2.33
C ALA A 165 8.82 -8.71 -2.07
N LYS A 166 7.59 -8.72 -1.53
CA LYS A 166 6.79 -9.94 -1.28
C LYS A 166 5.58 -10.02 -2.22
N PRO A 167 5.07 -11.24 -2.53
CA PRO A 167 3.95 -11.43 -3.47
C PRO A 167 2.69 -10.63 -3.13
N ASN A 168 2.42 -10.39 -1.84
CA ASN A 168 1.27 -9.65 -1.32
C ASN A 168 1.54 -8.14 -1.14
N ARG A 169 2.63 -7.58 -1.71
CA ARG A 169 2.98 -6.17 -1.52
C ARG A 169 3.02 -5.38 -2.82
N ILE A 170 2.53 -4.14 -2.75
CA ILE A 170 2.80 -3.07 -3.70
C ILE A 170 3.72 -2.07 -2.99
N ILE A 171 4.81 -1.69 -3.64
CA ILE A 171 5.75 -0.71 -3.09
C ILE A 171 5.94 0.38 -4.13
N LEU A 172 5.71 1.64 -3.74
CA LEU A 172 5.86 2.81 -4.58
C LEU A 172 6.91 3.73 -3.94
N THR A 173 7.90 4.19 -4.72
CA THR A 173 8.97 5.04 -4.21
C THR A 173 9.14 6.29 -5.07
N ALA A 174 9.53 7.40 -4.44
CA ALA A 174 9.64 8.70 -5.10
C ALA A 174 10.86 8.84 -6.01
N ALA A 175 11.88 8.02 -5.81
CA ALA A 175 13.12 8.12 -6.58
C ALA A 175 13.82 6.76 -6.72
N ARG A 176 14.70 6.64 -7.69
CA ARG A 176 15.67 5.55 -7.80
C ARG A 176 16.65 5.59 -6.60
N SER A 177 17.24 4.45 -6.24
CA SER A 177 18.10 4.31 -5.04
C SER A 177 19.37 5.18 -5.07
N ASP A 178 19.76 5.71 -6.24
CA ASP A 178 20.92 6.58 -6.42
C ASP A 178 20.54 8.02 -6.80
N ARG A 179 19.23 8.40 -6.69
CA ARG A 179 18.74 9.72 -7.11
C ARG A 179 17.99 10.45 -6.01
N PRO A 180 18.12 11.80 -5.95
CA PRO A 180 17.22 12.61 -5.11
C PRO A 180 15.81 12.64 -5.70
N SER A 181 14.85 13.02 -4.86
CA SER A 181 13.52 13.53 -5.24
C SER A 181 13.46 15.02 -4.93
N PHE A 182 12.42 15.73 -5.41
CA PHE A 182 12.39 17.19 -5.39
C PHE A 182 11.11 17.73 -4.77
N GLY A 183 11.12 19.04 -4.48
CA GLY A 183 9.95 19.77 -4.01
C GLY A 183 9.81 19.91 -2.49
N CYS A 184 10.84 19.54 -1.72
CA CYS A 184 10.87 19.77 -0.27
C CYS A 184 11.25 21.23 0.04
N GLN A 185 10.37 22.18 -0.30
CA GLN A 185 10.59 23.62 -0.12
C GLN A 185 9.46 24.22 0.73
N VAL A 186 9.79 25.13 1.62
CA VAL A 186 8.84 25.74 2.59
C VAL A 186 7.61 26.41 1.96
N HIS A 187 7.72 26.91 0.74
CA HIS A 187 6.62 27.54 0.02
C HIS A 187 5.71 26.56 -0.74
N ARG A 188 6.09 25.28 -0.80
CA ARG A 188 5.26 24.25 -1.44
C ARG A 188 4.32 23.60 -0.44
N ARG A 189 3.18 23.15 -0.95
CA ARG A 189 2.23 22.38 -0.15
C ARG A 189 2.69 20.92 0.02
N TYR A 190 3.29 20.34 -1.02
CA TYR A 190 3.78 18.97 -1.07
C TYR A 190 5.11 18.91 -1.83
N ASN A 191 5.91 17.86 -1.58
CA ASN A 191 6.95 17.49 -2.52
C ASN A 191 6.34 16.99 -3.86
N PHE A 192 7.14 16.83 -4.91
CA PHE A 192 6.63 16.50 -6.26
C PHE A 192 5.91 15.16 -6.27
N PHE A 193 6.50 14.14 -5.66
CA PHE A 193 5.92 12.81 -5.67
C PHE A 193 4.59 12.76 -4.90
N ASP A 194 4.52 13.37 -3.73
CA ASP A 194 3.30 13.43 -2.92
C ASP A 194 2.19 14.20 -3.65
N GLU A 195 2.52 15.34 -4.27
CA GLU A 195 1.55 16.13 -5.04
C GLU A 195 0.97 15.30 -6.20
N CYS A 196 1.85 14.65 -6.97
CA CYS A 196 1.48 13.84 -8.11
C CYS A 196 0.68 12.60 -7.70
N LEU A 197 1.10 11.88 -6.66
CA LEU A 197 0.41 10.68 -6.19
C LEU A 197 -0.98 11.02 -5.61
N LEU A 198 -1.04 12.00 -4.72
CA LEU A 198 -2.32 12.47 -4.19
C LEU A 198 -3.24 12.96 -5.32
N GLY A 199 -2.71 13.60 -6.36
CA GLY A 199 -3.48 14.02 -7.55
C GLY A 199 -3.96 12.86 -8.43
N ALA A 200 -3.23 11.75 -8.46
CA ALA A 200 -3.51 10.57 -9.28
C ALA A 200 -4.51 9.60 -8.65
N LEU A 201 -4.46 9.42 -7.31
CA LEU A 201 -5.29 8.43 -6.58
C LEU A 201 -6.79 8.51 -6.92
N PRO A 202 -7.46 9.67 -6.86
CA PRO A 202 -8.90 9.76 -7.16
C PRO A 202 -9.27 9.48 -8.62
N LYS A 203 -8.28 9.45 -9.51
CA LYS A 203 -8.43 9.29 -10.96
C LYS A 203 -7.92 7.94 -11.45
N SER A 204 -7.70 7.00 -10.54
CA SER A 204 -7.05 5.72 -10.85
C SER A 204 -7.84 4.55 -10.26
N ALA A 205 -8.14 3.57 -11.09
CA ALA A 205 -8.83 2.36 -10.65
C ALA A 205 -7.90 1.43 -9.86
N THR A 206 -6.62 1.38 -10.21
CA THR A 206 -5.61 0.51 -9.60
C THR A 206 -4.40 1.30 -9.12
N TRP A 207 -3.64 0.72 -8.20
CA TRP A 207 -2.38 1.29 -7.72
C TRP A 207 -1.33 1.45 -8.84
N ARG A 208 -1.32 0.53 -9.81
CA ARG A 208 -0.46 0.66 -11.01
C ARG A 208 -0.80 1.92 -11.80
N MET A 209 -2.10 2.14 -12.10
CA MET A 209 -2.51 3.36 -12.81
C MET A 209 -2.17 4.64 -12.03
N ALA A 210 -2.33 4.60 -10.69
CA ALA A 210 -1.96 5.74 -9.84
C ALA A 210 -0.47 6.03 -9.93
N PHE A 211 0.37 4.99 -9.85
CA PHE A 211 1.82 5.12 -9.97
C PHE A 211 2.26 5.65 -11.35
N ASP A 212 1.71 5.09 -12.43
CA ASP A 212 2.05 5.50 -13.80
C ASP A 212 1.74 6.98 -14.04
N LYS A 213 0.53 7.43 -13.61
CA LYS A 213 0.15 8.85 -13.67
C LYS A 213 1.05 9.73 -12.80
N SER A 214 1.38 9.28 -11.60
CA SER A 214 2.28 10.00 -10.69
C SER A 214 3.66 10.17 -11.29
N THR A 215 4.23 9.12 -11.88
CA THR A 215 5.54 9.15 -12.52
C THR A 215 5.56 10.10 -13.72
N GLN A 216 4.49 10.12 -14.52
CA GLN A 216 4.37 11.06 -15.63
C GLN A 216 4.30 12.51 -15.13
N CYS A 217 3.54 12.78 -14.08
CA CYS A 217 3.41 14.09 -13.44
C CYS A 217 4.76 14.56 -12.86
N VAL A 218 5.47 13.72 -12.11
CA VAL A 218 6.80 14.03 -11.56
C VAL A 218 7.78 14.41 -12.67
N ARG A 219 7.86 13.62 -13.75
CA ARG A 219 8.70 13.92 -14.90
C ARG A 219 8.38 15.25 -15.56
N GLN A 220 7.10 15.65 -15.58
CA GLN A 220 6.69 16.96 -16.12
C GLN A 220 7.16 18.10 -15.22
N MET A 221 7.02 17.98 -13.91
CA MET A 221 7.46 18.98 -12.95
C MET A 221 8.98 19.15 -12.95
N GLU A 222 9.72 18.03 -12.94
CA GLU A 222 11.18 18.03 -13.00
C GLU A 222 11.70 18.72 -14.27
N ARG A 223 11.13 18.38 -15.43
CA ARG A 223 11.50 19.03 -16.71
C ARG A 223 11.21 20.52 -16.72
N ALA A 224 10.07 20.94 -16.16
CA ALA A 224 9.70 22.36 -16.10
C ALA A 224 10.67 23.20 -15.25
N LEU A 225 11.36 22.57 -14.30
CA LEU A 225 12.33 23.22 -13.42
C LEU A 225 13.80 22.92 -13.77
N GLY A 226 14.05 22.15 -14.84
CA GLY A 226 15.40 21.75 -15.25
C GLY A 226 16.09 20.78 -14.29
N GLU A 227 15.30 20.08 -13.46
CA GLU A 227 15.84 19.12 -12.49
C GLU A 227 16.22 17.78 -13.15
N ARG A 228 17.22 17.12 -12.56
CA ARG A 228 17.60 15.77 -12.98
C ARG A 228 16.47 14.80 -12.62
N PRO A 229 16.03 13.89 -13.53
CA PRO A 229 14.93 12.95 -13.23
C PRO A 229 15.18 12.13 -11.97
N SER A 230 14.22 12.12 -11.04
CA SER A 230 14.27 11.28 -9.84
C SER A 230 14.03 9.80 -10.15
N GLU A 231 13.29 9.51 -11.22
CA GLU A 231 12.94 8.16 -11.68
C GLU A 231 12.25 7.32 -10.60
N PRO A 232 11.00 7.64 -10.21
CA PRO A 232 10.22 6.85 -9.27
C PRO A 232 10.22 5.37 -9.62
N GLN A 233 10.30 4.49 -8.60
CA GLN A 233 10.35 3.05 -8.77
C GLN A 233 9.12 2.39 -8.13
N ALA A 234 8.74 1.21 -8.62
CA ALA A 234 7.68 0.42 -8.01
C ALA A 234 7.98 -1.08 -8.07
N TYR A 235 7.45 -1.78 -7.08
CA TYR A 235 7.30 -3.24 -7.09
C TYR A 235 5.82 -3.59 -6.96
N PHE A 236 5.34 -4.52 -7.78
CA PHE A 236 3.98 -5.04 -7.74
C PHE A 236 4.05 -6.55 -7.57
N GLY A 237 3.74 -7.03 -6.37
CA GLY A 237 3.69 -8.45 -6.05
C GLY A 237 2.60 -9.17 -6.83
N ALA A 238 2.83 -10.45 -7.14
CA ALA A 238 1.95 -11.24 -8.03
C ALA A 238 0.51 -11.38 -7.50
N GLU A 239 0.32 -11.37 -6.17
CA GLU A 239 -1.00 -11.50 -5.54
C GLU A 239 -1.80 -10.19 -5.55
N VAL A 240 -1.15 -9.04 -5.79
CA VAL A 240 -1.74 -7.71 -5.66
C VAL A 240 -1.54 -6.81 -6.89
N VAL A 241 -1.07 -7.37 -8.00
CA VAL A 241 -0.71 -6.63 -9.23
C VAL A 241 -1.85 -5.78 -9.78
N ASP A 242 -3.09 -6.26 -9.65
CA ASP A 242 -4.31 -5.60 -10.12
C ASP A 242 -5.12 -4.96 -8.98
N MET A 243 -4.51 -4.80 -7.80
CA MET A 243 -5.19 -4.27 -6.63
C MET A 243 -5.76 -2.87 -6.90
N LYS A 244 -7.06 -2.72 -6.62
CA LYS A 244 -7.75 -1.43 -6.73
C LYS A 244 -7.32 -0.48 -5.62
N VAL A 245 -7.34 0.82 -5.89
CA VAL A 245 -7.08 1.85 -4.87
C VAL A 245 -8.09 1.70 -3.74
N GLY A 246 -9.37 1.66 -4.03
CA GLY A 246 -10.43 1.29 -3.09
C GLY A 246 -10.79 2.36 -2.05
N PHE A 247 -10.37 3.63 -2.27
CA PHE A 247 -10.79 4.81 -1.51
C PHE A 247 -10.66 6.08 -2.35
#